data_259fb18fdcd20a117bf71c4933667129
#
_entry.id   259fb18fdcd20a117bf71c4933667129
#
_cell.length_a   1.000
_cell.length_b   1.000
_cell.length_c   1.000
_cell.angle_alpha   90.00
_cell.angle_beta   90.00
_cell.angle_gamma   90.00
#
_symmetry.space_group_name_H-M   'P 1'
#
loop_
_entity.id
_entity.type
_entity.pdbx_description
1 polymer ?
#
loop_
_entity_poly.entity_id
_entity_poly.type
_entity_poly.pdbx_seq_one_letter_code
_entity_poly.pdbx_strand_id
1 'polypeptide(L)'
;MPKKRRKKSKMYFGTPAQEAIVEYNKCKDSAKRSKIYETRIKYPFEKLAENVLNTFKFTYFDVPKKDIQMEVVSTMVEKMHMFQEGKGRAFSYFTIIAKNHLILKNNGNYKRWKQNALLSQMPETWNPENDFYKTEENDEFKEFKNIMLKYWDENLNFVFKKKRDLQIADAILELFRRSE
;
A
#
# COMPACT_ATOMS: atom_id res chain seq x y z
N MET A 1 -8.65 -39.11 -28.89
CA MET A 1 -9.73 -38.80 -27.94
C MET A 1 -10.15 -37.34 -28.11
N PRO A 2 -11.42 -36.99 -28.31
CA PRO A 2 -11.87 -35.62 -28.52
C PRO A 2 -11.72 -34.83 -27.20
N LYS A 3 -11.02 -33.69 -27.23
CA LYS A 3 -10.91 -32.77 -26.10
C LYS A 3 -12.30 -32.24 -25.72
N LYS A 4 -12.80 -32.58 -24.52
CA LYS A 4 -14.05 -32.02 -23.98
C LYS A 4 -13.98 -30.49 -24.02
N ARG A 5 -14.86 -29.83 -24.79
CA ARG A 5 -15.04 -28.38 -24.80
C ARG A 5 -15.33 -27.92 -23.36
N ARG A 6 -14.43 -27.12 -22.76
CA ARG A 6 -14.67 -26.47 -21.47
C ARG A 6 -15.92 -25.59 -21.59
N LYS A 7 -16.95 -25.86 -20.76
CA LYS A 7 -18.13 -24.98 -20.66
C LYS A 7 -17.63 -23.55 -20.37
N LYS A 8 -18.03 -22.60 -21.21
CA LYS A 8 -17.74 -21.17 -20.94
C LYS A 8 -18.34 -20.83 -19.59
N SER A 9 -17.52 -20.44 -18.63
CA SER A 9 -17.99 -19.94 -17.32
C SER A 9 -18.83 -18.67 -17.54
N LYS A 10 -19.98 -18.57 -16.87
CA LYS A 10 -20.81 -17.36 -16.93
C LYS A 10 -19.96 -16.17 -16.43
N MET A 11 -19.91 -15.11 -17.23
CA MET A 11 -19.20 -13.87 -16.86
C MET A 11 -19.90 -13.25 -15.64
N TYR A 12 -19.23 -13.25 -14.49
CA TYR A 12 -19.79 -12.75 -13.23
C TYR A 12 -19.76 -11.21 -13.13
N PHE A 13 -18.90 -10.56 -13.90
CA PHE A 13 -18.77 -9.11 -13.95
C PHE A 13 -18.82 -8.64 -15.41
N GLY A 14 -20.01 -8.39 -15.92
CA GLY A 14 -20.27 -7.98 -17.30
C GLY A 14 -20.92 -6.61 -17.40
N THR A 15 -21.43 -6.28 -18.57
CA THR A 15 -22.20 -5.07 -18.87
C THR A 15 -23.34 -4.84 -17.86
N PRO A 16 -24.14 -5.85 -17.44
CA PRO A 16 -25.21 -5.61 -16.46
C PRO A 16 -24.74 -5.12 -15.11
N ALA A 17 -23.54 -5.54 -14.66
CA ALA A 17 -22.97 -5.03 -13.41
C ALA A 17 -22.48 -3.58 -13.55
N GLN A 18 -21.90 -3.21 -14.68
CA GLN A 18 -21.50 -1.84 -14.98
C GLN A 18 -22.70 -0.90 -15.04
N GLU A 19 -23.76 -1.28 -15.74
CA GLU A 19 -25.01 -0.51 -15.80
C GLU A 19 -25.62 -0.30 -14.41
N ALA A 20 -25.63 -1.36 -13.58
CA ALA A 20 -26.10 -1.28 -12.20
C ALA A 20 -25.30 -0.28 -11.37
N ILE A 21 -23.97 -0.20 -11.55
CA ILE A 21 -23.12 0.76 -10.86
C ILE A 21 -23.44 2.19 -11.30
N VAL A 22 -23.65 2.43 -12.59
CA VAL A 22 -24.03 3.75 -13.11
C VAL A 22 -25.42 4.15 -12.59
N GLU A 23 -26.38 3.23 -12.57
CA GLU A 23 -27.73 3.44 -12.03
C GLU A 23 -27.66 3.76 -10.52
N TYR A 24 -26.87 3.02 -9.76
CA TYR A 24 -26.63 3.24 -8.34
C TYR A 24 -26.07 4.65 -8.06
N ASN A 25 -25.09 5.10 -8.85
CA ASN A 25 -24.48 6.44 -8.69
C ASN A 25 -25.46 7.58 -9.04
N LYS A 26 -26.36 7.38 -9.98
CA LYS A 26 -27.39 8.36 -10.37
C LYS A 26 -28.58 8.39 -9.40
N CYS A 27 -28.83 7.31 -8.66
CA CYS A 27 -29.98 7.19 -7.78
C CYS A 27 -29.78 7.98 -6.48
N LYS A 28 -30.73 8.87 -6.11
CA LYS A 28 -30.72 9.63 -4.85
C LYS A 28 -31.44 8.91 -3.70
N ASP A 29 -32.34 7.98 -4.03
CA ASP A 29 -33.16 7.26 -3.06
C ASP A 29 -32.34 6.12 -2.43
N SER A 30 -32.16 6.17 -1.11
CA SER A 30 -31.39 5.20 -0.32
C SER A 30 -31.96 3.77 -0.42
N ALA A 31 -33.28 3.62 -0.37
CA ALA A 31 -33.91 2.29 -0.44
C ALA A 31 -33.71 1.63 -1.81
N LYS A 32 -33.83 2.43 -2.88
CA LYS A 32 -33.56 1.95 -4.24
C LYS A 32 -32.08 1.61 -4.45
N ARG A 33 -31.17 2.43 -3.92
CA ARG A 33 -29.73 2.14 -3.97
C ARG A 33 -29.39 0.82 -3.30
N SER A 34 -29.89 0.58 -2.09
CA SER A 34 -29.69 -0.68 -1.36
C SER A 34 -30.20 -1.88 -2.18
N LYS A 35 -31.38 -1.77 -2.78
CA LYS A 35 -31.93 -2.83 -3.61
C LYS A 35 -31.08 -3.11 -4.86
N ILE A 36 -30.63 -2.09 -5.57
CA ILE A 36 -29.72 -2.23 -6.72
C ILE A 36 -28.41 -2.91 -6.29
N TYR A 37 -27.84 -2.48 -5.18
CA TYR A 37 -26.62 -3.07 -4.64
C TYR A 37 -26.80 -4.56 -4.35
N GLU A 38 -27.78 -4.92 -3.56
CA GLU A 38 -27.97 -6.32 -3.13
C GLU A 38 -28.28 -7.27 -4.30
N THR A 39 -29.07 -6.80 -5.27
CA THR A 39 -29.54 -7.67 -6.36
C THR A 39 -28.55 -7.78 -7.53
N ARG A 40 -27.75 -6.72 -7.80
CA ARG A 40 -26.98 -6.63 -9.06
C ARG A 40 -25.49 -6.36 -8.87
N ILE A 41 -25.06 -5.78 -7.74
CA ILE A 41 -23.66 -5.32 -7.54
C ILE A 41 -22.92 -6.23 -6.55
N LYS A 42 -23.53 -6.63 -5.46
CA LYS A 42 -22.93 -7.39 -4.37
C LYS A 42 -22.20 -8.64 -4.86
N TYR A 43 -22.90 -9.52 -5.56
CA TYR A 43 -22.31 -10.76 -6.06
C TYR A 43 -21.11 -10.55 -7.00
N PRO A 44 -21.18 -9.67 -8.03
CA PRO A 44 -20.02 -9.31 -8.85
C PRO A 44 -18.82 -8.80 -8.04
N PHE A 45 -19.05 -7.97 -7.02
CA PHE A 45 -17.97 -7.44 -6.17
C PHE A 45 -17.34 -8.51 -5.29
N GLU A 46 -18.14 -9.34 -4.63
CA GLU A 46 -17.67 -10.47 -3.83
C GLU A 46 -16.82 -11.44 -4.68
N LYS A 47 -17.29 -11.74 -5.87
CA LYS A 47 -16.59 -12.65 -6.78
C LYS A 47 -15.31 -12.03 -7.36
N LEU A 48 -15.32 -10.73 -7.62
CA LEU A 48 -14.12 -10.00 -8.03
C LEU A 48 -13.05 -10.01 -6.92
N ALA A 49 -13.45 -9.68 -5.69
CA ALA A 49 -12.56 -9.68 -4.54
C ALA A 49 -11.94 -11.07 -4.29
N GLU A 50 -12.76 -12.12 -4.33
CA GLU A 50 -12.31 -13.53 -4.23
C GLU A 50 -11.28 -13.88 -5.30
N ASN A 51 -11.55 -13.52 -6.55
CA ASN A 51 -10.66 -13.83 -7.66
C ASN A 51 -9.32 -13.06 -7.56
N VAL A 52 -9.35 -11.79 -7.16
CA VAL A 52 -8.12 -11.01 -6.96
C VAL A 52 -7.28 -11.60 -5.83
N LEU A 53 -7.89 -11.95 -4.70
CA LEU A 53 -7.21 -12.61 -3.58
C LEU A 53 -6.57 -13.95 -3.99
N ASN A 54 -7.28 -14.74 -4.79
CA ASN A 54 -6.77 -16.05 -5.24
C ASN A 54 -5.66 -15.94 -6.29
N THR A 55 -5.72 -14.91 -7.14
CA THR A 55 -4.76 -14.72 -8.24
C THR A 55 -3.42 -14.21 -7.75
N PHE A 56 -3.41 -13.23 -6.86
CA PHE A 56 -2.18 -12.56 -6.42
C PHE A 56 -1.51 -13.20 -5.22
N LYS A 57 -2.11 -14.22 -4.58
CA LYS A 57 -1.52 -15.02 -3.49
C LYS A 57 -0.82 -14.18 -2.41
N PHE A 58 -1.47 -13.16 -1.92
CA PHE A 58 -0.96 -12.38 -0.80
C PHE A 58 -0.78 -13.27 0.45
N THR A 59 0.32 -13.10 1.18
CA THR A 59 0.73 -14.01 2.28
C THR A 59 0.68 -13.39 3.67
N TYR A 60 0.85 -12.07 3.78
CA TYR A 60 0.94 -11.39 5.07
C TYR A 60 -0.41 -10.85 5.52
N PHE A 61 -1.30 -11.77 5.95
CA PHE A 61 -2.58 -11.39 6.50
C PHE A 61 -2.77 -12.02 7.87
N ASP A 62 -3.09 -11.19 8.86
CA ASP A 62 -3.31 -11.59 10.25
C ASP A 62 -4.77 -12.03 10.52
N VAL A 63 -5.64 -11.93 9.51
CA VAL A 63 -7.07 -12.18 9.60
C VAL A 63 -7.54 -13.20 8.55
N PRO A 64 -8.67 -13.89 8.79
CA PRO A 64 -9.24 -14.84 7.85
C PRO A 64 -9.46 -14.23 6.46
N LYS A 65 -9.24 -15.02 5.42
CA LYS A 65 -9.38 -14.60 4.02
C LYS A 65 -10.75 -14.00 3.69
N LYS A 66 -11.80 -14.48 4.36
CA LYS A 66 -13.16 -13.98 4.19
C LYS A 66 -13.30 -12.54 4.67
N ASP A 67 -12.65 -12.18 5.77
CA ASP A 67 -12.71 -10.83 6.32
C ASP A 67 -11.99 -9.86 5.40
N ILE A 68 -10.84 -10.26 4.84
CA ILE A 68 -10.13 -9.49 3.82
C ILE A 68 -10.99 -9.29 2.58
N GLN A 69 -11.69 -10.34 2.13
CA GLN A 69 -12.62 -10.25 1.01
C GLN A 69 -13.70 -9.19 1.27
N MET A 70 -14.30 -9.20 2.45
CA MET A 70 -15.34 -8.23 2.84
C MET A 70 -14.79 -6.81 2.91
N GLU A 71 -13.57 -6.63 3.42
CA GLU A 71 -12.89 -5.34 3.45
C GLU A 71 -12.61 -4.79 2.05
N VAL A 72 -12.16 -5.63 1.12
CA VAL A 72 -11.98 -5.27 -0.29
C VAL A 72 -13.31 -4.85 -0.92
N VAL A 73 -14.39 -5.59 -0.66
CA VAL A 73 -15.74 -5.23 -1.13
C VAL A 73 -16.17 -3.88 -0.58
N SER A 74 -15.95 -3.62 0.72
CA SER A 74 -16.25 -2.33 1.36
C SER A 74 -15.49 -1.18 0.68
N THR A 75 -14.20 -1.36 0.42
CA THR A 75 -13.37 -0.37 -0.30
C THR A 75 -13.88 -0.12 -1.72
N MET A 76 -14.31 -1.15 -2.44
CA MET A 76 -14.90 -0.97 -3.77
C MET A 76 -16.23 -0.21 -3.73
N VAL A 77 -17.08 -0.47 -2.72
CA VAL A 77 -18.35 0.26 -2.52
C VAL A 77 -18.06 1.72 -2.18
N GLU A 78 -17.12 2.00 -1.29
CA GLU A 78 -16.69 3.36 -0.95
C GLU A 78 -16.23 4.15 -2.19
N LYS A 79 -15.45 3.53 -3.07
CA LYS A 79 -14.93 4.15 -4.29
C LYS A 79 -15.91 4.12 -5.49
N MET A 80 -17.09 3.52 -5.33
CA MET A 80 -18.04 3.33 -6.44
C MET A 80 -18.53 4.65 -7.03
N HIS A 81 -18.72 5.68 -6.20
CA HIS A 81 -19.13 7.01 -6.63
C HIS A 81 -18.13 7.71 -7.57
N MET A 82 -16.85 7.29 -7.55
CA MET A 82 -15.80 7.86 -8.40
C MET A 82 -15.77 7.24 -9.80
N PHE A 83 -16.50 6.14 -10.02
CA PHE A 83 -16.54 5.50 -11.33
C PHE A 83 -17.28 6.37 -12.33
N GLN A 84 -16.62 6.64 -13.47
CA GLN A 84 -17.19 7.44 -14.58
C GLN A 84 -17.36 6.56 -15.83
N GLU A 85 -18.58 6.48 -16.31
CA GLU A 85 -18.90 5.82 -17.56
C GLU A 85 -18.14 6.50 -18.72
N GLY A 86 -17.59 5.70 -19.63
CA GLY A 86 -16.81 6.22 -20.78
C GLY A 86 -15.31 6.30 -20.57
N LYS A 87 -14.78 6.32 -19.32
CA LYS A 87 -13.33 6.30 -19.04
C LYS A 87 -12.72 4.89 -18.99
N GLY A 88 -13.53 3.86 -19.11
CA GLY A 88 -13.10 2.47 -19.10
C GLY A 88 -14.15 1.50 -18.58
N ARG A 89 -13.80 0.21 -18.57
CA ARG A 89 -14.71 -0.84 -18.08
C ARG A 89 -14.69 -0.86 -16.54
N ALA A 90 -15.86 -0.98 -15.92
CA ALA A 90 -16.01 -1.09 -14.48
C ALA A 90 -15.19 -2.26 -13.89
N PHE A 91 -15.14 -3.40 -14.57
CA PHE A 91 -14.31 -4.54 -14.16
C PHE A 91 -12.85 -4.16 -13.97
N SER A 92 -12.22 -3.49 -14.94
CA SER A 92 -10.81 -3.09 -14.87
C SER A 92 -10.59 -2.06 -13.75
N TYR A 93 -11.48 -1.08 -13.64
CA TYR A 93 -11.41 -0.05 -12.60
C TYR A 93 -11.44 -0.66 -11.19
N PHE A 94 -12.41 -1.51 -10.88
CA PHE A 94 -12.53 -2.13 -9.56
C PHE A 94 -11.47 -3.20 -9.29
N THR A 95 -10.96 -3.87 -10.33
CA THR A 95 -9.81 -4.78 -10.19
C THR A 95 -8.56 -4.02 -9.71
N ILE A 96 -8.30 -2.84 -10.24
CA ILE A 96 -7.17 -2.00 -9.82
C ILE A 96 -7.36 -1.53 -8.38
N ILE A 97 -8.56 -1.09 -8.00
CA ILE A 97 -8.86 -0.67 -6.61
C ILE A 97 -8.63 -1.84 -5.65
N ALA A 98 -9.20 -3.01 -5.93
CA ALA A 98 -9.05 -4.20 -5.11
C ALA A 98 -7.57 -4.62 -4.96
N LYS A 99 -6.83 -4.63 -6.08
CA LYS A 99 -5.40 -4.97 -6.08
C LYS A 99 -4.58 -3.98 -5.25
N ASN A 100 -4.77 -2.69 -5.44
CA ASN A 100 -4.02 -1.65 -4.74
C ASN A 100 -4.31 -1.70 -3.23
N HIS A 101 -5.56 -1.88 -2.82
CA HIS A 101 -5.93 -2.07 -1.42
C HIS A 101 -5.20 -3.26 -0.80
N LEU A 102 -5.21 -4.40 -1.46
CA LEU A 102 -4.53 -5.62 -1.00
C LEU A 102 -3.01 -5.47 -0.92
N ILE A 103 -2.39 -4.78 -1.88
CA ILE A 103 -0.95 -4.50 -1.85
C ILE A 103 -0.61 -3.63 -0.64
N LEU A 104 -1.35 -2.55 -0.40
CA LEU A 104 -1.11 -1.66 0.75
C LEU A 104 -1.26 -2.40 2.07
N LYS A 105 -2.32 -3.21 2.21
CA LYS A 105 -2.55 -4.01 3.42
C LYS A 105 -1.46 -5.06 3.63
N ASN A 106 -1.11 -5.82 2.60
CA ASN A 106 -0.04 -6.81 2.65
C ASN A 106 1.31 -6.18 3.05
N ASN A 107 1.66 -5.04 2.48
CA ASN A 107 2.90 -4.33 2.81
C ASN A 107 2.88 -3.77 4.25
N GLY A 108 1.75 -3.26 4.71
CA GLY A 108 1.57 -2.82 6.10
C GLY A 108 1.73 -3.97 7.10
N ASN A 109 1.12 -5.12 6.81
CA ASN A 109 1.24 -6.32 7.64
C ASN A 109 2.66 -6.90 7.63
N TYR A 110 3.33 -6.89 6.46
CA TYR A 110 4.74 -7.30 6.37
C TYR A 110 5.65 -6.43 7.23
N LYS A 111 5.45 -5.10 7.22
CA LYS A 111 6.21 -4.18 8.08
C LYS A 111 5.99 -4.50 9.56
N ARG A 112 4.74 -4.70 9.98
CA ARG A 112 4.40 -5.08 11.37
C ARG A 112 5.01 -6.42 11.75
N TRP A 113 4.91 -7.42 10.88
CA TRP A 113 5.53 -8.73 11.09
C TRP A 113 7.04 -8.61 11.30
N LYS A 114 7.72 -7.82 10.46
CA LYS A 114 9.16 -7.57 10.58
C LYS A 114 9.51 -6.87 11.90
N GLN A 115 8.73 -5.88 12.32
CA GLN A 115 8.92 -5.20 13.61
C GLN A 115 8.71 -6.15 14.79
N ASN A 116 7.68 -6.98 14.77
CA ASN A 116 7.41 -7.96 15.81
C ASN A 116 8.49 -9.05 15.86
N ALA A 117 9.02 -9.47 14.71
CA ALA A 117 10.14 -10.43 14.66
C ALA A 117 11.41 -9.84 15.29
N LEU A 118 11.69 -8.57 15.08
CA LEU A 118 12.80 -7.87 15.74
C LEU A 118 12.58 -7.76 17.25
N LEU A 119 11.36 -7.43 17.69
CA LEU A 119 11.02 -7.38 19.12
C LEU A 119 11.15 -8.74 19.81
N SER A 120 10.75 -9.84 19.15
CA SER A 120 10.88 -11.19 19.71
C SER A 120 12.34 -11.68 19.84
N GLN A 121 13.27 -11.03 19.14
CA GLN A 121 14.72 -11.31 19.23
C GLN A 121 15.43 -10.43 20.27
N MET A 122 14.73 -9.47 20.87
CA MET A 122 15.29 -8.63 21.93
C MET A 122 15.48 -9.43 23.22
N PRO A 123 16.59 -9.23 23.96
CA PRO A 123 16.78 -9.89 25.25
C PRO A 123 15.66 -9.49 26.23
N GLU A 124 15.24 -10.45 27.06
CA GLU A 124 14.19 -10.22 28.08
C GLU A 124 14.57 -9.12 29.09
N THR A 125 15.86 -8.82 29.19
CA THR A 125 16.44 -7.74 30.02
C THR A 125 16.50 -6.38 29.32
N TRP A 126 16.00 -6.27 28.06
CA TRP A 126 16.00 -5.01 27.35
C TRP A 126 15.04 -4.01 27.99
N ASN A 127 15.57 -2.94 28.51
CA ASN A 127 14.81 -1.83 29.09
C ASN A 127 14.94 -0.60 28.20
N PRO A 128 13.85 -0.14 27.54
CA PRO A 128 13.91 1.02 26.64
C PRO A 128 14.48 2.28 27.29
N GLU A 129 14.18 2.49 28.59
CA GLU A 129 14.66 3.68 29.31
C GLU A 129 16.18 3.66 29.57
N ASN A 130 16.76 2.47 29.76
CA ASN A 130 18.20 2.34 29.99
C ASN A 130 19.03 2.23 28.71
N ASP A 131 18.48 1.60 27.65
CA ASP A 131 19.20 1.36 26.40
C ASP A 131 19.12 2.55 25.42
N PHE A 132 18.10 3.41 25.56
CA PHE A 132 18.05 4.68 24.81
C PHE A 132 19.09 5.69 25.29
N TYR A 133 19.51 5.63 26.55
CA TYR A 133 20.53 6.52 27.13
C TYR A 133 21.94 5.91 27.16
N LYS A 134 22.06 4.60 26.91
CA LYS A 134 23.32 3.93 26.60
C LYS A 134 23.51 3.79 25.08
N THR A 135 23.35 4.85 24.36
CA THR A 135 24.13 5.03 23.16
C THR A 135 25.56 5.22 23.67
N GLU A 136 26.30 4.13 23.83
CA GLU A 136 27.72 4.22 23.59
C GLU A 136 27.82 5.09 22.34
N GLU A 137 28.41 6.27 22.51
CA GLU A 137 28.72 7.12 21.38
C GLU A 137 29.45 6.20 20.41
N ASN A 138 28.74 5.85 19.32
CA ASN A 138 29.23 4.84 18.39
C ASN A 138 30.45 5.49 17.78
N ASP A 139 31.65 5.17 18.27
CA ASP A 139 32.90 5.70 17.76
C ASP A 139 32.96 5.52 16.26
N GLU A 140 32.37 4.42 15.76
CA GLU A 140 32.18 4.17 14.32
C GLU A 140 31.30 5.25 13.63
N PHE A 141 30.24 5.72 14.27
CA PHE A 141 29.41 6.78 13.71
C PHE A 141 30.13 8.13 13.72
N LYS A 142 30.86 8.44 14.79
CA LYS A 142 31.70 9.63 14.86
C LYS A 142 32.79 9.60 13.80
N GLU A 143 33.46 8.45 13.66
CA GLU A 143 34.49 8.26 12.65
C GLU A 143 33.92 8.40 11.23
N PHE A 144 32.80 7.74 10.94
CA PHE A 144 32.07 7.91 9.68
C PHE A 144 31.67 9.37 9.41
N LYS A 145 31.11 10.06 10.41
CA LYS A 145 30.74 11.49 10.31
C LYS A 145 31.96 12.34 9.95
N ASN A 146 33.09 12.12 10.60
CA ASN A 146 34.33 12.86 10.35
C ASN A 146 34.89 12.60 8.94
N ILE A 147 34.91 11.33 8.50
CA ILE A 147 35.32 10.96 7.14
C ILE A 147 34.41 11.60 6.10
N MET A 148 33.10 11.57 6.32
CA MET A 148 32.11 12.17 5.42
C MET A 148 32.29 13.69 5.34
N LEU A 149 32.43 14.38 6.46
CA LEU A 149 32.65 15.82 6.49
C LEU A 149 33.93 16.22 5.77
N LYS A 150 35.02 15.50 6.02
CA LYS A 150 36.30 15.72 5.33
C LYS A 150 36.20 15.55 3.81
N TYR A 151 35.54 14.46 3.39
CA TYR A 151 35.32 14.22 1.96
C TYR A 151 34.54 15.36 1.30
N TRP A 152 33.50 15.86 1.94
CA TRP A 152 32.69 16.96 1.38
C TRP A 152 33.42 18.29 1.40
N ASP A 153 34.20 18.60 2.43
CA ASP A 153 35.04 19.82 2.48
C ASP A 153 35.99 19.88 1.27
N GLU A 154 36.58 18.75 0.90
CA GLU A 154 37.51 18.66 -0.21
C GLU A 154 36.82 18.69 -1.60
N ASN A 155 35.57 18.15 -1.69
CA ASN A 155 34.92 17.91 -2.98
C ASN A 155 33.71 18.82 -3.27
N LEU A 156 33.28 19.67 -2.36
CA LEU A 156 32.09 20.49 -2.48
C LEU A 156 32.07 21.31 -3.78
N ASN A 157 33.15 22.01 -4.06
CA ASN A 157 33.29 22.86 -5.26
C ASN A 157 33.38 22.05 -6.56
N PHE A 158 33.77 20.79 -6.48
CA PHE A 158 33.83 19.91 -7.63
C PHE A 158 32.45 19.38 -8.00
N VAL A 159 31.64 19.01 -7.01
CA VAL A 159 30.32 18.42 -7.17
C VAL A 159 29.26 19.48 -7.48
N PHE A 160 29.25 20.59 -6.74
CA PHE A 160 28.24 21.64 -6.91
C PHE A 160 28.81 22.83 -7.73
N LYS A 161 28.31 22.97 -8.96
CA LYS A 161 28.76 24.04 -9.87
C LYS A 161 27.99 25.34 -9.71
N LYS A 162 26.76 25.30 -9.18
CA LYS A 162 25.92 26.49 -8.97
C LYS A 162 26.16 27.08 -7.59
N LYS A 163 26.40 28.38 -7.53
CA LYS A 163 26.63 29.10 -6.28
C LYS A 163 25.55 28.89 -5.20
N ARG A 164 24.29 28.81 -5.62
CA ARG A 164 23.17 28.56 -4.73
C ARG A 164 23.22 27.15 -4.11
N ASP A 165 23.49 26.14 -4.92
CA ASP A 165 23.54 24.74 -4.45
C ASP A 165 24.73 24.53 -3.52
N LEU A 166 25.84 25.20 -3.80
CA LEU A 166 27.03 25.21 -2.96
C LEU A 166 26.76 25.84 -1.58
N GLN A 167 26.05 26.97 -1.52
CA GLN A 167 25.66 27.62 -0.27
C GLN A 167 24.71 26.72 0.56
N ILE A 168 23.78 26.03 -0.08
CA ILE A 168 22.87 25.11 0.62
C ILE A 168 23.64 23.91 1.16
N ALA A 169 24.53 23.32 0.37
CA ALA A 169 25.34 22.17 0.79
C ALA A 169 26.26 22.54 1.97
N ASP A 170 26.91 23.70 1.92
CA ASP A 170 27.77 24.22 2.99
C ASP A 170 26.96 24.44 4.29
N ALA A 171 25.78 25.05 4.19
CA ALA A 171 24.89 25.23 5.34
C ALA A 171 24.45 23.90 5.97
N ILE A 172 24.19 22.87 5.16
CA ILE A 172 23.84 21.52 5.66
C ILE A 172 25.06 20.91 6.38
N LEU A 173 26.25 21.01 5.80
CA LEU A 173 27.47 20.49 6.46
C LEU A 173 27.76 21.20 7.79
N GLU A 174 27.48 22.49 7.86
CA GLU A 174 27.61 23.24 9.10
C GLU A 174 26.66 22.79 10.20
N LEU A 175 25.40 22.39 9.81
CA LEU A 175 24.46 21.78 10.75
C LEU A 175 24.96 20.44 11.26
N PHE A 176 25.55 19.61 10.39
CA PHE A 176 26.15 18.34 10.79
C PHE A 176 27.36 18.51 11.72
N ARG A 177 28.17 19.56 11.55
CA ARG A 177 29.28 19.86 12.45
C ARG A 177 28.80 20.25 13.86
N ARG A 178 27.67 20.97 13.94
CA ARG A 178 27.07 21.42 15.20
C ARG A 178 26.21 20.39 15.92
N SER A 179 25.81 19.32 15.24
CA SER A 179 25.06 18.23 15.86
C SER A 179 26.03 17.36 16.68
N GLU A 180 26.20 17.68 17.95
CA GLU A 180 26.81 16.82 18.98
C GLU A 180 25.78 15.81 19.50
#